data_94cdc9016c4fb9514bf86d90caf98f2e
#
_entry.id   94cdc9016c4fb9514bf86d90caf98f2e
#
_cell.length_a   1.000
_cell.length_b   1.000
_cell.length_c   1.000
_cell.angle_alpha   90.00
_cell.angle_beta   90.00
_cell.angle_gamma   90.00
#
_symmetry.space_group_name_H-M   'P 1'
#
loop_
_entity.id
_entity.type
_entity.pdbx_description
1 polymer ?
#
loop_
_entity_poly.entity_id
_entity_poly.type
_entity_poly.pdbx_seq_one_letter_code
_entity_poly.pdbx_strand_id
1 'polypeptide(L)'
;FQIGESKYGKPVIDRVVTPVTPLQEAAKCALISMDSTLKSNLSVGLPLDLMVYEANALKVDKLINIDEGNAYFRMIRTSWGQRLRQVFDSIPDPTWHGDQPDLSTNAASNQPQAMNPLSKISAPNG
;
A
#
# COMPACT_ATOMS: atom_id res chain seq x y z
N PHE A 1 16.39 -5.01 4.21
CA PHE A 1 17.66 -4.27 4.28
C PHE A 1 17.69 -3.25 3.14
N GLN A 2 17.98 -1.99 3.43
CA GLN A 2 18.03 -0.92 2.42
C GLN A 2 19.40 -0.23 2.47
N ILE A 3 20.06 -0.15 1.31
CA ILE A 3 21.32 0.57 1.11
C ILE A 3 21.02 1.82 0.27
N GLY A 4 21.74 2.91 0.50
CA GLY A 4 21.57 4.17 -0.22
C GLY A 4 20.56 5.10 0.44
N GLU A 5 19.71 5.76 -0.35
CA GLU A 5 18.76 6.77 0.11
C GLU A 5 17.59 6.18 0.94
N SER A 6 17.92 5.67 2.11
CA SER A 6 16.94 4.99 2.99
C SER A 6 15.94 5.93 3.66
N LYS A 7 16.25 7.21 3.81
CA LYS A 7 15.42 8.17 4.56
C LYS A 7 14.10 8.56 3.89
N TYR A 8 13.96 8.37 2.58
CA TYR A 8 12.75 8.80 1.85
C TYR A 8 11.72 7.69 1.68
N GLY A 9 12.15 6.47 1.39
CA GLY A 9 11.24 5.36 1.08
C GLY A 9 11.13 4.30 2.17
N LYS A 10 12.14 4.16 3.01
CA LYS A 10 12.19 3.15 4.07
C LYS A 10 10.98 3.18 5.03
N PRO A 11 10.46 4.34 5.47
CA PRO A 11 9.29 4.37 6.35
C PRO A 11 8.06 3.67 5.80
N VAL A 12 7.86 3.64 4.47
CA VAL A 12 6.76 2.91 3.82
C VAL A 12 7.02 1.41 3.92
N ILE A 13 8.22 0.97 3.58
CA ILE A 13 8.62 -0.45 3.64
C ILE A 13 8.47 -1.00 5.05
N ASP A 14 8.99 -0.30 6.05
CA ASP A 14 8.98 -0.74 7.45
C ASP A 14 7.55 -0.89 8.03
N ARG A 15 6.58 -0.16 7.48
CA ARG A 15 5.17 -0.27 7.91
C ARG A 15 4.41 -1.41 7.24
N VAL A 16 4.78 -1.77 6.03
CA VAL A 16 3.97 -2.65 5.19
C VAL A 16 4.60 -4.03 5.04
N VAL A 17 5.94 -4.11 4.94
CA VAL A 17 6.63 -5.38 4.66
C VAL A 17 7.00 -6.10 5.96
N THR A 18 6.58 -7.34 6.04
CA THR A 18 6.90 -8.28 7.13
C THR A 18 7.57 -9.53 6.55
N PRO A 19 8.17 -10.40 7.37
CA PRO A 19 8.78 -11.65 6.88
C PRO A 19 7.83 -12.59 6.14
N VAL A 20 6.51 -12.43 6.33
CA VAL A 20 5.48 -13.27 5.69
C VAL A 20 4.77 -12.56 4.54
N THR A 21 5.17 -11.33 4.19
CA THR A 21 4.58 -10.59 3.07
C THR A 21 4.90 -11.29 1.75
N PRO A 22 3.90 -11.57 0.90
CA PRO A 22 4.13 -12.15 -0.42
C PRO A 22 5.05 -11.29 -1.28
N LEU A 23 5.91 -11.92 -2.11
CA LEU A 23 6.90 -11.22 -2.94
C LEU A 23 6.29 -10.13 -3.84
N GLN A 24 5.10 -10.39 -4.39
CA GLN A 24 4.41 -9.41 -5.23
C GLN A 24 3.98 -8.15 -4.45
N GLU A 25 3.55 -8.32 -3.22
CA GLU A 25 3.20 -7.20 -2.34
C GLU A 25 4.45 -6.45 -1.88
N ALA A 26 5.51 -7.17 -1.57
CA ALA A 26 6.81 -6.58 -1.24
C ALA A 26 7.37 -5.77 -2.43
N ALA A 27 7.28 -6.30 -3.66
CA ALA A 27 7.68 -5.59 -4.87
C ALA A 27 6.84 -4.32 -5.09
N LYS A 28 5.52 -4.39 -4.93
CA LYS A 28 4.63 -3.22 -4.98
C LYS A 28 5.04 -2.17 -3.94
N CYS A 29 5.30 -2.58 -2.71
CA CYS A 29 5.74 -1.68 -1.64
C CYS A 29 7.10 -1.04 -1.96
N ALA A 30 8.04 -1.80 -2.52
CA ALA A 30 9.33 -1.27 -2.97
C ALA A 30 9.17 -0.20 -4.06
N LEU A 31 8.27 -0.38 -5.02
CA LEU A 31 7.98 0.61 -6.05
C LEU A 31 7.33 1.88 -5.49
N ILE A 32 6.43 1.76 -4.53
CA ILE A 32 5.87 2.91 -3.80
C ILE A 32 6.95 3.67 -3.04
N SER A 33 7.86 2.94 -2.39
CA SER A 33 9.02 3.50 -1.69
C SER A 33 9.93 4.27 -2.67
N MET A 34 10.19 3.70 -3.85
CA MET A 34 11.00 4.37 -4.89
C MET A 34 10.30 5.61 -5.45
N ASP A 35 8.98 5.61 -5.65
CA ASP A 35 8.24 6.82 -6.04
C ASP A 35 8.42 7.95 -5.01
N SER A 36 8.33 7.63 -3.74
CA SER A 36 8.57 8.60 -2.65
C SER A 36 10.01 9.15 -2.68
N THR A 37 10.99 8.28 -2.96
CA THR A 37 12.39 8.67 -3.10
C THR A 37 12.60 9.58 -4.32
N LEU A 38 12.05 9.22 -5.48
CA LEU A 38 12.14 10.01 -6.71
C LEU A 38 11.54 11.41 -6.56
N LYS A 39 10.49 11.56 -5.75
CA LYS A 39 9.87 12.86 -5.47
C LYS A 39 10.69 13.74 -4.53
N SER A 40 11.46 13.13 -3.66
CA SER A 40 12.14 13.82 -2.56
C SER A 40 13.64 13.99 -2.79
N ASN A 41 14.22 13.25 -3.72
CA ASN A 41 15.67 13.28 -4.00
C ASN A 41 15.94 13.41 -5.50
N LEU A 42 16.46 14.57 -5.89
CA LEU A 42 16.83 14.87 -7.28
C LEU A 42 18.01 14.04 -7.81
N SER A 43 18.76 13.38 -6.93
CA SER A 43 19.88 12.52 -7.33
C SER A 43 19.44 11.12 -7.77
N VAL A 44 18.18 10.78 -7.57
CA VAL A 44 17.60 9.49 -7.95
C VAL A 44 16.64 9.69 -9.10
N GLY A 45 16.78 8.90 -10.15
CA GLY A 45 15.98 9.01 -11.36
C GLY A 45 15.61 7.67 -11.96
N LEU A 46 14.79 7.72 -13.00
CA LEU A 46 14.51 6.56 -13.85
C LEU A 46 15.64 6.39 -14.88
N PRO A 47 15.87 5.18 -15.40
CA PRO A 47 15.15 3.96 -15.11
C PRO A 47 15.52 3.29 -13.78
N LEU A 48 14.63 2.42 -13.26
CA LEU A 48 14.89 1.55 -12.12
C LEU A 48 14.94 0.10 -12.59
N ASP A 49 15.79 -0.70 -11.97
CA ASP A 49 15.79 -2.15 -12.15
C ASP A 49 15.17 -2.82 -10.92
N LEU A 50 14.11 -3.60 -11.16
CA LEU A 50 13.49 -4.43 -10.14
C LEU A 50 13.83 -5.89 -10.40
N MET A 51 14.51 -6.51 -9.43
CA MET A 51 14.82 -7.93 -9.45
C MET A 51 13.98 -8.64 -8.38
N VAL A 52 13.30 -9.71 -8.78
CA VAL A 52 12.58 -10.60 -7.88
C VAL A 52 13.31 -11.94 -7.83
N TYR A 53 13.69 -12.36 -6.63
CA TYR A 53 14.35 -13.62 -6.38
C TYR A 53 13.52 -14.43 -5.40
N GLU A 54 13.10 -15.61 -5.80
CA GLU A 54 12.36 -16.52 -4.94
C GLU A 54 13.33 -17.39 -4.13
N ALA A 55 13.09 -17.46 -2.82
CA ALA A 55 13.91 -18.28 -1.94
C ALA A 55 13.95 -19.73 -2.42
N ASN A 56 15.13 -20.33 -2.43
CA ASN A 56 15.40 -21.70 -2.89
C ASN A 56 15.25 -21.97 -4.40
N ALA A 57 14.86 -20.97 -5.20
CA ALA A 57 14.79 -21.13 -6.65
C ALA A 57 16.16 -21.19 -7.33
N LEU A 58 17.23 -20.73 -6.65
CA LEU A 58 18.62 -20.62 -7.14
C LEU A 58 18.74 -19.88 -8.48
N LYS A 59 17.74 -19.09 -8.81
CA LYS A 59 17.68 -18.28 -10.04
C LYS A 59 16.83 -17.02 -9.80
N VAL A 60 17.10 -16.00 -10.59
CA VAL A 60 16.25 -14.82 -10.66
C VAL A 60 14.95 -15.18 -11.34
N ASP A 61 13.80 -14.94 -10.68
CA ASP A 61 12.50 -15.19 -11.26
C ASP A 61 12.14 -14.09 -12.27
N LYS A 62 12.32 -12.84 -11.89
CA LYS A 62 12.00 -11.68 -12.73
C LYS A 62 13.06 -10.60 -12.61
N LEU A 63 13.39 -10.04 -13.77
CA LEU A 63 14.17 -8.80 -13.88
C LEU A 63 13.37 -7.84 -14.76
N ILE A 64 12.99 -6.69 -14.21
CA ILE A 64 12.11 -5.73 -14.86
C ILE A 64 12.80 -4.38 -14.85
N ASN A 65 13.00 -3.81 -16.04
CA ASN A 65 13.40 -2.41 -16.17
C ASN A 65 12.17 -1.51 -16.17
N ILE A 66 12.18 -0.50 -15.34
CA ILE A 66 11.07 0.42 -15.13
C ILE A 66 11.53 1.81 -15.57
N ASP A 67 11.09 2.19 -16.73
CA ASP A 67 11.30 3.51 -17.33
C ASP A 67 10.08 4.44 -17.14
N GLU A 68 10.14 5.63 -17.70
CA GLU A 68 9.03 6.59 -17.68
C GLU A 68 7.78 6.09 -18.40
N GLY A 69 7.93 5.17 -19.36
CA GLY A 69 6.84 4.54 -20.12
C GLY A 69 6.11 3.45 -19.36
N ASN A 70 6.65 2.95 -18.25
CA ASN A 70 6.05 1.84 -17.52
C ASN A 70 4.66 2.18 -16.98
N ALA A 71 3.63 1.55 -17.55
CA ALA A 71 2.23 1.84 -17.23
C ALA A 71 1.88 1.52 -15.77
N TYR A 72 2.42 0.41 -15.24
CA TYR A 72 2.17 0.01 -13.85
C TYR A 72 2.79 0.99 -12.86
N PHE A 73 4.02 1.44 -13.11
CA PHE A 73 4.67 2.40 -12.23
C PHE A 73 3.98 3.77 -12.28
N ARG A 74 3.53 4.23 -13.45
CA ARG A 74 2.71 5.45 -13.57
C ARG A 74 1.40 5.34 -12.80
N MET A 75 0.72 4.19 -12.89
CA MET A 75 -0.50 3.93 -12.11
C MET A 75 -0.23 3.98 -10.61
N ILE A 76 0.86 3.37 -10.12
CA ILE A 76 1.27 3.45 -8.71
C ILE A 76 1.44 4.92 -8.29
N ARG A 77 2.22 5.69 -9.03
CA ARG A 77 2.50 7.11 -8.72
C ARG A 77 1.21 7.92 -8.54
N THR A 78 0.28 7.76 -9.48
CA THR A 78 -1.02 8.46 -9.44
C THR A 78 -1.90 7.98 -8.28
N SER A 79 -2.10 6.67 -8.19
CA SER A 79 -2.97 6.06 -7.17
C SER A 79 -2.47 6.29 -5.75
N TRP A 80 -1.16 6.17 -5.55
CA TRP A 80 -0.56 6.36 -4.22
C TRP A 80 -0.72 7.80 -3.76
N GLY A 81 -0.41 8.79 -4.61
CA GLY A 81 -0.56 10.20 -4.28
C GLY A 81 -1.99 10.59 -3.91
N GLN A 82 -2.98 10.11 -4.68
CA GLN A 82 -4.39 10.35 -4.41
C GLN A 82 -4.84 9.72 -3.09
N ARG A 83 -4.50 8.44 -2.86
CA ARG A 83 -4.91 7.71 -1.65
C ARG A 83 -4.23 8.26 -0.41
N LEU A 84 -2.97 8.67 -0.51
CA LEU A 84 -2.27 9.29 0.61
C LEU A 84 -2.94 10.61 1.01
N ARG A 85 -3.39 11.42 0.05
CA ARG A 85 -4.16 12.63 0.33
C ARG A 85 -5.49 12.29 1.01
N GLN A 86 -6.23 11.31 0.52
CA GLN A 86 -7.49 10.87 1.13
C GLN A 86 -7.30 10.41 2.58
N VAL A 87 -6.25 9.63 2.85
CA VAL A 87 -5.91 9.21 4.21
C VAL A 87 -5.57 10.42 5.09
N PHE A 88 -4.75 11.33 4.58
CA PHE A 88 -4.40 12.56 5.31
C PHE A 88 -5.64 13.39 5.67
N ASP A 89 -6.53 13.61 4.70
CA ASP A 89 -7.76 14.38 4.89
C ASP A 89 -8.76 13.71 5.85
N SER A 90 -8.64 12.38 6.05
CA SER A 90 -9.46 11.63 7.01
C SER A 90 -8.96 11.68 8.45
N ILE A 91 -7.73 12.13 8.67
CA ILE A 91 -7.15 12.26 10.02
C ILE A 91 -7.59 13.60 10.61
N PRO A 92 -8.20 13.61 11.80
CA PRO A 92 -8.59 14.85 12.45
C PRO A 92 -7.39 15.79 12.67
N ASP A 93 -7.63 17.10 12.55
CA ASP A 93 -6.62 18.10 12.85
C ASP A 93 -6.27 18.12 14.35
N PRO A 94 -5.03 18.48 14.71
CA PRO A 94 -4.64 18.59 16.10
C PRO A 94 -5.39 19.76 16.77
N THR A 95 -5.94 19.51 17.94
CA THR A 95 -6.55 20.57 18.79
C THR A 95 -5.49 21.18 19.70
N TRP A 96 -5.30 22.49 19.60
CA TRP A 96 -4.26 23.21 20.34
C TRP A 96 -4.72 23.68 21.73
N HIS A 97 -5.99 23.44 22.10
CA HIS A 97 -6.62 23.98 23.32
C HIS A 97 -7.16 22.92 24.29
N GLY A 98 -6.51 21.76 24.37
CA GLY A 98 -6.80 20.75 25.39
C GLY A 98 -8.05 19.90 25.19
N ASP A 99 -8.89 20.21 24.22
CA ASP A 99 -10.01 19.34 23.83
C ASP A 99 -9.45 18.19 22.98
N GLN A 100 -9.52 16.97 23.50
CA GLN A 100 -9.15 15.79 22.72
C GLN A 100 -10.13 15.64 21.55
N PRO A 101 -9.64 15.35 20.32
CA PRO A 101 -10.54 15.05 19.22
C PRO A 101 -11.43 13.87 19.59
N ASP A 102 -12.73 14.00 19.32
CA ASP A 102 -13.67 12.90 19.53
C ASP A 102 -13.39 11.76 18.52
N LEU A 103 -12.68 10.76 18.98
CA LEU A 103 -12.31 9.59 18.17
C LEU A 103 -13.45 8.55 18.08
N SER A 104 -14.64 8.85 18.64
CA SER A 104 -15.75 7.89 18.74
C SER A 104 -16.48 7.66 17.40
N THR A 105 -16.35 8.56 16.43
CA THR A 105 -17.12 8.50 15.17
C THR A 105 -16.55 7.57 14.10
N ASN A 106 -15.29 7.14 14.21
CA ASN A 106 -14.66 6.29 13.19
C ASN A 106 -14.74 4.76 13.47
N ALA A 107 -15.27 4.34 14.63
CA ALA A 107 -15.39 2.92 14.96
C ALA A 107 -16.66 2.25 14.37
N ALA A 108 -17.63 3.02 13.88
CA ALA A 108 -18.93 2.48 13.46
C ALA A 108 -19.03 2.03 12.00
N SER A 109 -18.04 2.32 11.16
CA SER A 109 -18.08 1.98 9.71
C SER A 109 -17.45 0.66 9.33
N ASN A 110 -16.94 -0.12 10.28
CA ASN A 110 -16.23 -1.39 10.00
C ASN A 110 -16.89 -2.61 10.67
N GLN A 111 -18.24 -2.63 10.81
CA GLN A 111 -18.93 -3.87 11.12
C GLN A 111 -19.15 -4.67 9.82
N PRO A 112 -18.69 -5.94 9.75
CA PRO A 112 -19.08 -6.83 8.66
C PRO A 112 -20.59 -7.04 8.72
N GLN A 113 -21.29 -6.75 7.63
CA GLN A 113 -22.71 -7.05 7.49
C GLN A 113 -22.93 -8.55 7.73
N ALA A 114 -23.66 -8.87 8.81
CA ALA A 114 -24.10 -10.23 9.08
C ALA A 114 -24.95 -10.72 7.89
N MET A 115 -24.52 -11.80 7.27
CA MET A 115 -25.31 -12.53 6.26
C MET A 115 -26.66 -12.91 6.85
N ASN A 116 -27.70 -12.45 6.20
CA ASN A 116 -29.08 -12.82 6.50
C ASN A 116 -29.29 -14.33 6.22
N PRO A 117 -29.70 -15.16 7.17
CA PRO A 117 -29.97 -16.57 6.89
C PRO A 117 -31.20 -16.68 6.01
N LEU A 118 -31.06 -17.46 4.95
CA LEU A 118 -32.05 -17.83 3.96
C LEU A 118 -33.43 -18.13 4.59
N SER A 119 -34.45 -17.40 4.19
CA SER A 119 -35.85 -17.65 4.44
C SER A 119 -36.28 -19.04 3.93
N LYS A 120 -36.95 -19.79 4.79
CA LYS A 120 -37.53 -21.09 4.55
C LYS A 120 -38.34 -21.13 3.26
N ILE A 121 -38.00 -22.04 2.38
CA ILE A 121 -38.81 -22.44 1.25
C ILE A 121 -39.96 -23.32 1.85
N SER A 122 -41.17 -22.79 1.78
CA SER A 122 -42.41 -23.52 2.12
C SER A 122 -42.74 -24.45 0.94
N ALA A 123 -42.84 -25.74 1.18
CA ALA A 123 -43.30 -26.69 0.19
C ALA A 123 -44.82 -26.58 -0.02
N PRO A 124 -45.35 -26.68 -1.24
CA PRO A 124 -46.79 -26.76 -1.47
C PRO A 124 -47.30 -28.18 -1.18
N ASN A 125 -48.34 -28.25 -0.38
CA ASN A 125 -49.21 -29.41 -0.28
C ASN A 125 -50.06 -29.52 -1.56
N GLY A 126 -50.14 -30.73 -2.10
CA GLY A 126 -51.08 -31.17 -3.12
C GLY A 126 -50.91 -32.66 -3.34
#